data_fc80c38fb2081d62d53badf18fbbc78b
#
_entry.id   fc80c38fb2081d62d53badf18fbbc78b
#
_cell.length_a   1.000
_cell.length_b   1.000
_cell.length_c   1.000
_cell.angle_alpha   90.00
_cell.angle_beta   90.00
_cell.angle_gamma   90.00
#
_symmetry.space_group_name_H-M   'P 1'
#
loop_
_entity.id
_entity.type
_entity.pdbx_description
1 polymer ?
#
loop_
_entity_poly.entity_id
_entity_poly.type
_entity_poly.pdbx_seq_one_letter_code
_entity_poly.pdbx_strand_id
1 'polypeptide(L)'
;MNEVIKHKIKHNISRFVTSTKWVIFSIIVGIIVGICATAFFFGLSVVTDFRIKYPWLLFFLPLGGMAIVGLYHLLKDDNDSGTNLVISAIHSGDHLPFRMAPLIFVSTLITHLFGGSAGREGAALQMGGSIGNSIGKFFKFDEKDKHVMIMCGMSAAFSALFGTPMAAAIFSMEMISVGVMYYMALVPCVISSLVAHGIAASFNVTNDFFVINKIPSFGIISAVKISILAVLCALVSILFCVCLHTFEGLYKKYITNKYLRACTGGCIVIALTLLVGDQTYNGTGMGIIEKCIDSSVRPEAFILKIIFTAVTLGAGYKGGEIVPSFCIGAAFGCLFGHMIGFSPTLCTAVGMTSLFCGVTNCPITSLLISFELFGYDGMPYFLLSIAFSYMLSGYFGLYKSQKILYSKYKTNYINKSTH
;
A
#
# COMPACT_ATOMS: atom_id res chain seq x y z
N MET A 1 35.55 5.53 41.56
CA MET A 1 35.64 4.59 40.38
C MET A 1 34.54 3.52 40.37
N ASN A 2 34.17 2.94 41.53
CA ASN A 2 33.15 1.87 41.59
C ASN A 2 31.71 2.32 41.27
N GLU A 3 31.29 3.53 41.63
CA GLU A 3 29.92 4.00 41.35
C GLU A 3 29.67 4.29 39.87
N VAL A 4 30.64 4.88 39.17
CA VAL A 4 30.53 5.15 37.72
C VAL A 4 30.49 3.82 36.93
N ILE A 5 31.26 2.83 37.37
CA ILE A 5 31.25 1.48 36.74
C ILE A 5 29.90 0.79 36.99
N LYS A 6 29.39 0.82 38.22
CA LYS A 6 28.05 0.27 38.56
C LYS A 6 26.94 0.94 37.77
N HIS A 7 26.99 2.27 37.62
CA HIS A 7 26.00 3.00 36.81
C HIS A 7 26.07 2.61 35.34
N LYS A 8 27.26 2.50 34.74
CA LYS A 8 27.44 2.04 33.35
C LYS A 8 26.95 0.60 33.16
N ILE A 9 27.25 -0.30 34.09
CA ILE A 9 26.78 -1.69 34.00
C ILE A 9 25.27 -1.76 34.11
N LYS A 10 24.65 -1.07 35.07
CA LYS A 10 23.18 -1.01 35.20
C LYS A 10 22.49 -0.43 33.96
N HIS A 11 23.07 0.60 33.34
CA HIS A 11 22.58 1.21 32.13
C HIS A 11 22.68 0.26 30.93
N ASN A 12 23.79 -0.47 30.78
CA ASN A 12 23.97 -1.45 29.72
C ASN A 12 23.02 -2.65 29.87
N ILE A 13 22.81 -3.14 31.10
CA ILE A 13 21.84 -4.21 31.39
C ILE A 13 20.42 -3.74 31.02
N SER A 14 20.01 -2.52 31.40
CA SER A 14 18.73 -1.96 31.06
C SER A 14 18.53 -1.88 29.54
N ARG A 15 19.54 -1.44 28.79
CA ARG A 15 19.50 -1.41 27.32
C ARG A 15 19.36 -2.81 26.72
N PHE A 16 20.12 -3.77 27.23
CA PHE A 16 20.05 -5.16 26.78
C PHE A 16 18.65 -5.76 27.02
N VAL A 17 18.07 -5.55 28.20
CA VAL A 17 16.70 -6.00 28.53
C VAL A 17 15.67 -5.37 27.61
N THR A 18 15.79 -4.06 27.35
CA THR A 18 14.87 -3.35 26.43
C THR A 18 15.02 -3.87 25.00
N SER A 19 16.24 -4.10 24.51
CA SER A 19 16.46 -4.65 23.17
C SER A 19 15.89 -6.07 23.04
N THR A 20 16.11 -6.92 24.04
CA THR A 20 15.57 -8.29 24.06
C THR A 20 14.04 -8.28 24.09
N LYS A 21 13.42 -7.36 24.85
CA LYS A 21 11.97 -7.13 24.82
C LYS A 21 11.49 -6.90 23.39
N TRP A 22 12.09 -5.97 22.66
CA TRP A 22 11.68 -5.65 21.29
C TRP A 22 11.86 -6.80 20.32
N VAL A 23 12.95 -7.55 20.42
CA VAL A 23 13.18 -8.76 19.60
C VAL A 23 12.06 -9.78 19.80
N ILE A 24 11.74 -10.11 21.06
CA ILE A 24 10.72 -11.12 21.40
C ILE A 24 9.34 -10.67 20.87
N PHE A 25 8.94 -9.43 21.14
CA PHE A 25 7.63 -8.95 20.71
C PHE A 25 7.50 -8.79 19.19
N SER A 26 8.59 -8.42 18.51
CA SER A 26 8.62 -8.38 17.05
C SER A 26 8.44 -9.76 16.42
N ILE A 27 9.05 -10.79 17.01
CA ILE A 27 8.84 -12.17 16.57
C ILE A 27 7.38 -12.60 16.80
N ILE A 28 6.79 -12.31 17.96
CA ILE A 28 5.40 -12.64 18.26
C ILE A 28 4.45 -11.96 17.26
N VAL A 29 4.63 -10.65 17.03
CA VAL A 29 3.82 -9.91 16.03
C VAL A 29 4.03 -10.50 14.65
N GLY A 30 5.29 -10.74 14.25
CA GLY A 30 5.62 -11.33 12.96
C GLY A 30 4.93 -12.68 12.72
N ILE A 31 4.88 -13.55 13.74
CA ILE A 31 4.20 -14.84 13.65
C ILE A 31 2.69 -14.66 13.51
N ILE A 32 2.06 -13.93 14.41
CA ILE A 32 0.60 -13.79 14.43
C ILE A 32 0.10 -13.10 13.17
N VAL A 33 0.71 -11.97 12.82
CA VAL A 33 0.32 -11.20 11.65
C VAL A 33 0.70 -11.93 10.35
N GLY A 34 1.85 -12.62 10.32
CA GLY A 34 2.26 -13.44 9.19
C GLY A 34 1.26 -14.53 8.85
N ILE A 35 0.76 -15.26 9.87
CA ILE A 35 -0.29 -16.27 9.68
C ILE A 35 -1.60 -15.63 9.18
N CYS A 36 -2.04 -14.52 9.79
CA CYS A 36 -3.26 -13.81 9.36
C CYS A 36 -3.15 -13.28 7.93
N ALA A 37 -2.00 -12.71 7.56
CA ALA A 37 -1.76 -12.18 6.22
C ALA A 37 -1.66 -13.30 5.18
N THR A 38 -1.05 -14.43 5.51
CA THR A 38 -1.03 -15.62 4.67
C THR A 38 -2.44 -16.18 4.44
N ALA A 39 -3.26 -16.27 5.49
CA ALA A 39 -4.67 -16.66 5.36
C ALA A 39 -5.46 -15.67 4.47
N PHE A 40 -5.17 -14.38 4.59
CA PHE A 40 -5.77 -13.34 3.76
C PHE A 40 -5.37 -13.48 2.29
N PHE A 41 -4.10 -13.78 2.01
CA PHE A 41 -3.61 -14.04 0.65
C PHE A 41 -4.37 -15.20 -0.01
N PHE A 42 -4.47 -16.34 0.68
CA PHE A 42 -5.21 -17.49 0.15
C PHE A 42 -6.71 -17.21 0.00
N GLY A 43 -7.32 -16.51 0.96
CA GLY A 43 -8.70 -16.07 0.84
C GLY A 43 -8.93 -15.22 -0.41
N LEU A 44 -8.05 -14.27 -0.69
CA LEU A 44 -8.11 -13.42 -1.89
C LEU A 44 -7.88 -14.22 -3.19
N SER A 45 -6.95 -15.18 -3.19
CA SER A 45 -6.73 -16.04 -4.34
C SER A 45 -8.00 -16.84 -4.65
N VAL A 46 -8.57 -17.52 -3.66
CA VAL A 46 -9.79 -18.33 -3.83
C VAL A 46 -10.96 -17.50 -4.36
N VAL A 47 -11.23 -16.32 -3.78
CA VAL A 47 -12.36 -15.49 -4.24
C VAL A 47 -12.11 -14.89 -5.63
N THR A 48 -10.84 -14.62 -5.98
CA THR A 48 -10.46 -14.11 -7.30
C THR A 48 -10.64 -15.21 -8.35
N ASP A 49 -10.16 -16.43 -8.10
CA ASP A 49 -10.33 -17.57 -8.99
C ASP A 49 -11.81 -17.90 -9.19
N PHE A 50 -12.58 -17.83 -8.10
CA PHE A 50 -14.01 -18.06 -8.16
C PHE A 50 -14.73 -17.00 -9.02
N ARG A 51 -14.35 -15.72 -8.90
CA ARG A 51 -14.87 -14.65 -9.75
C ARG A 51 -14.49 -14.85 -11.22
N ILE A 52 -13.26 -15.24 -11.50
CA ILE A 52 -12.80 -15.49 -12.89
C ILE A 52 -13.60 -16.65 -13.52
N LYS A 53 -13.86 -17.70 -12.73
CA LYS A 53 -14.66 -18.86 -13.16
C LYS A 53 -16.13 -18.50 -13.38
N TYR A 54 -16.67 -17.57 -12.59
CA TYR A 54 -18.07 -17.15 -12.61
C TYR A 54 -18.21 -15.64 -12.83
N PRO A 55 -18.01 -15.14 -14.07
CA PRO A 55 -17.99 -13.69 -14.34
C PRO A 55 -19.28 -12.95 -14.01
N TRP A 56 -20.43 -13.67 -13.96
CA TRP A 56 -21.72 -13.11 -13.59
C TRP A 56 -21.81 -12.62 -12.13
N LEU A 57 -20.87 -13.03 -11.26
CA LEU A 57 -20.78 -12.53 -9.89
C LEU A 57 -20.62 -11.02 -9.82
N LEU A 58 -20.11 -10.38 -10.87
CA LEU A 58 -20.00 -8.94 -10.97
C LEU A 58 -21.35 -8.23 -10.74
N PHE A 59 -22.47 -8.79 -11.20
CA PHE A 59 -23.80 -8.21 -11.03
C PHE A 59 -24.26 -8.13 -9.56
N PHE A 60 -23.62 -8.87 -8.67
CA PHE A 60 -23.86 -8.83 -7.23
C PHE A 60 -22.97 -7.81 -6.49
N LEU A 61 -22.12 -7.06 -7.19
CA LEU A 61 -21.27 -6.04 -6.57
C LEU A 61 -22.08 -5.04 -5.73
N PRO A 62 -23.25 -4.50 -6.18
CA PRO A 62 -24.07 -3.61 -5.36
C PRO A 62 -24.53 -4.25 -4.03
N LEU A 63 -24.94 -5.51 -4.07
CA LEU A 63 -25.32 -6.28 -2.87
C LEU A 63 -24.14 -6.51 -1.95
N GLY A 64 -22.97 -6.86 -2.51
CA GLY A 64 -21.72 -6.98 -1.78
C GLY A 64 -21.34 -5.69 -1.05
N GLY A 65 -21.48 -4.54 -1.71
CA GLY A 65 -21.25 -3.23 -1.11
C GLY A 65 -22.19 -2.94 0.07
N MET A 66 -23.48 -3.24 -0.09
CA MET A 66 -24.46 -3.12 1.02
C MET A 66 -24.13 -4.07 2.18
N ALA A 67 -23.68 -5.30 1.90
CA ALA A 67 -23.25 -6.25 2.91
C ALA A 67 -22.02 -5.74 3.69
N ILE A 68 -21.05 -5.13 3.02
CA ILE A 68 -19.89 -4.49 3.66
C ILE A 68 -20.37 -3.40 4.62
N VAL A 69 -21.23 -2.48 4.18
CA VAL A 69 -21.77 -1.42 5.05
C VAL A 69 -22.51 -2.01 6.23
N GLY A 70 -23.32 -3.07 6.02
CA GLY A 70 -24.05 -3.77 7.07
C GLY A 70 -23.13 -4.40 8.11
N LEU A 71 -22.02 -5.02 7.70
CA LEU A 71 -21.00 -5.58 8.60
C LEU A 71 -20.37 -4.51 9.49
N TYR A 72 -20.00 -3.35 8.92
CA TYR A 72 -19.44 -2.24 9.68
C TYR A 72 -20.45 -1.64 10.64
N HIS A 73 -21.73 -1.52 10.25
CA HIS A 73 -22.80 -1.05 11.12
C HIS A 73 -23.07 -2.03 12.28
N LEU A 74 -23.15 -3.35 11.99
CA LEU A 74 -23.36 -4.39 12.99
C LEU A 74 -22.29 -4.40 14.07
N LEU A 75 -21.02 -4.19 13.70
CA LEU A 75 -19.89 -4.16 14.62
C LEU A 75 -19.61 -2.75 15.18
N LYS A 76 -20.51 -1.77 14.93
CA LYS A 76 -20.41 -0.38 15.44
C LYS A 76 -19.08 0.29 15.08
N ASP A 77 -18.65 0.13 13.84
CA ASP A 77 -17.41 0.73 13.29
C ASP A 77 -17.70 1.61 12.07
N ASP A 78 -18.83 2.31 12.11
CA ASP A 78 -19.33 3.14 11.01
C ASP A 78 -18.40 4.27 10.57
N ASN A 79 -17.50 4.71 11.44
CA ASN A 79 -16.59 5.84 11.21
C ASN A 79 -15.16 5.39 10.88
N ASP A 80 -14.98 4.13 10.48
CA ASP A 80 -13.68 3.64 10.06
C ASP A 80 -13.15 4.42 8.84
N SER A 81 -12.01 5.07 9.02
CA SER A 81 -11.28 5.81 7.97
C SER A 81 -10.17 5.00 7.30
N GLY A 82 -10.18 3.69 7.48
CA GLY A 82 -9.25 2.77 6.83
C GLY A 82 -7.79 2.98 7.27
N THR A 83 -6.88 2.98 6.30
CA THR A 83 -5.44 3.19 6.54
C THR A 83 -5.16 4.54 7.23
N ASN A 84 -5.98 5.56 6.99
CA ASN A 84 -5.85 6.84 7.68
C ASN A 84 -6.03 6.72 9.20
N LEU A 85 -6.90 5.82 9.69
CA LEU A 85 -7.06 5.57 11.12
C LEU A 85 -5.79 4.95 11.73
N VAL A 86 -5.12 4.05 11.01
CA VAL A 86 -3.87 3.44 11.47
C VAL A 86 -2.75 4.48 11.58
N ILE A 87 -2.65 5.37 10.60
CA ILE A 87 -1.66 6.46 10.60
C ILE A 87 -1.96 7.44 11.74
N SER A 88 -3.23 7.85 11.92
CA SER A 88 -3.60 8.78 12.99
C SER A 88 -3.44 8.15 14.39
N ALA A 89 -3.62 6.84 14.54
CA ALA A 89 -3.36 6.15 15.80
C ALA A 89 -1.89 6.27 16.25
N ILE A 90 -0.95 6.32 15.29
CA ILE A 90 0.47 6.52 15.60
C ILE A 90 0.79 7.99 15.89
N HIS A 91 0.10 8.96 15.25
CA HIS A 91 0.36 10.38 15.47
C HIS A 91 -0.35 10.97 16.69
N SER A 92 -1.64 10.64 16.83
CA SER A 92 -2.56 11.30 17.74
C SER A 92 -3.02 10.40 18.88
N GLY A 93 -2.62 9.12 18.87
CA GLY A 93 -3.08 8.13 19.85
C GLY A 93 -4.55 7.74 19.66
N ASP A 94 -5.11 7.90 18.45
CA ASP A 94 -6.48 7.53 18.15
C ASP A 94 -6.74 6.04 18.44
N HIS A 95 -7.95 5.75 18.86
CA HIS A 95 -8.32 4.38 19.25
C HIS A 95 -8.38 3.46 18.03
N LEU A 96 -7.43 2.52 17.92
CA LEU A 96 -7.42 1.48 16.88
C LEU A 96 -8.03 0.19 17.45
N PRO A 97 -9.27 -0.19 17.06
CA PRO A 97 -9.94 -1.34 17.62
C PRO A 97 -9.49 -2.66 16.95
N PHE A 98 -9.46 -3.76 17.71
CA PHE A 98 -9.16 -5.09 17.16
C PHE A 98 -10.16 -5.53 16.06
N ARG A 99 -11.44 -5.16 16.22
CA ARG A 99 -12.51 -5.50 15.25
C ARG A 99 -12.22 -5.02 13.82
N MET A 100 -11.38 -4.00 13.64
CA MET A 100 -10.94 -3.55 12.32
C MET A 100 -10.26 -4.68 11.52
N ALA A 101 -9.46 -5.53 12.16
CA ALA A 101 -8.75 -6.61 11.47
C ALA A 101 -9.69 -7.63 10.79
N PRO A 102 -10.64 -8.27 11.46
CA PRO A 102 -11.58 -9.17 10.79
C PRO A 102 -12.54 -8.45 9.85
N LEU A 103 -12.93 -7.19 10.14
CA LEU A 103 -13.80 -6.41 9.25
C LEU A 103 -13.14 -6.15 7.91
N ILE A 104 -11.93 -5.62 7.91
CA ILE A 104 -11.22 -5.31 6.66
C ILE A 104 -10.89 -6.59 5.89
N PHE A 105 -10.55 -7.68 6.59
CA PHE A 105 -10.33 -9.00 5.99
C PHE A 105 -11.55 -9.46 5.18
N VAL A 106 -12.71 -9.59 5.83
CA VAL A 106 -13.93 -10.08 5.18
C VAL A 106 -14.43 -9.11 4.11
N SER A 107 -14.42 -7.82 4.39
CA SER A 107 -14.91 -6.80 3.45
C SER A 107 -14.07 -6.71 2.18
N THR A 108 -12.75 -6.89 2.29
CA THR A 108 -11.89 -6.92 1.10
C THR A 108 -12.14 -8.19 0.28
N LEU A 109 -12.36 -9.35 0.90
CA LEU A 109 -12.75 -10.56 0.18
C LEU A 109 -14.07 -10.36 -0.58
N ILE A 110 -15.07 -9.73 0.04
CA ILE A 110 -16.35 -9.40 -0.61
C ILE A 110 -16.12 -8.47 -1.82
N THR A 111 -15.31 -7.43 -1.67
CA THR A 111 -14.98 -6.52 -2.77
C THR A 111 -14.36 -7.25 -3.95
N HIS A 112 -13.38 -8.13 -3.70
CA HIS A 112 -12.70 -8.90 -4.75
C HIS A 112 -13.57 -9.98 -5.37
N LEU A 113 -14.40 -10.65 -4.57
CA LEU A 113 -15.34 -11.68 -5.03
C LEU A 113 -16.31 -11.13 -6.09
N PHE A 114 -16.83 -9.93 -5.85
CA PHE A 114 -17.80 -9.30 -6.75
C PHE A 114 -17.17 -8.33 -7.75
N GLY A 115 -15.83 -8.28 -7.85
CA GLY A 115 -15.15 -7.56 -8.92
C GLY A 115 -15.00 -6.05 -8.70
N GLY A 116 -15.01 -5.56 -7.46
CA GLY A 116 -14.59 -4.19 -7.16
C GLY A 116 -13.11 -3.98 -7.52
N SER A 117 -12.77 -2.79 -8.04
CA SER A 117 -11.39 -2.44 -8.39
C SER A 117 -10.64 -1.89 -7.18
N ALA A 118 -9.86 -2.74 -6.53
CA ALA A 118 -9.10 -2.39 -5.34
C ALA A 118 -7.87 -3.30 -5.19
N GLY A 119 -6.88 -2.85 -4.42
CA GLY A 119 -5.72 -3.64 -4.00
C GLY A 119 -5.97 -4.38 -2.69
N ARG A 120 -4.95 -5.02 -2.19
CA ARG A 120 -4.96 -5.83 -0.96
C ARG A 120 -4.05 -5.27 0.14
N GLU A 121 -3.02 -4.50 -0.22
CA GLU A 121 -1.95 -4.08 0.70
C GLU A 121 -2.43 -3.05 1.71
N GLY A 122 -3.28 -2.08 1.32
CA GLY A 122 -3.88 -1.14 2.28
C GLY A 122 -4.74 -1.85 3.33
N ALA A 123 -5.48 -2.89 2.93
CA ALA A 123 -6.23 -3.74 3.85
C ALA A 123 -5.30 -4.52 4.81
N ALA A 124 -4.16 -5.00 4.29
CA ALA A 124 -3.16 -5.67 5.10
C ALA A 124 -2.54 -4.75 6.15
N LEU A 125 -2.21 -3.52 5.79
CA LEU A 125 -1.69 -2.51 6.73
C LEU A 125 -2.68 -2.25 7.87
N GLN A 126 -3.97 -2.14 7.54
CA GLN A 126 -5.04 -1.97 8.53
C GLN A 126 -5.15 -3.19 9.46
N MET A 127 -5.17 -4.38 8.88
CA MET A 127 -5.24 -5.65 9.62
C MET A 127 -4.02 -5.80 10.54
N GLY A 128 -2.81 -5.65 9.99
CA GLY A 128 -1.56 -5.80 10.73
C GLY A 128 -1.42 -4.76 11.83
N GLY A 129 -1.70 -3.49 11.54
CA GLY A 129 -1.65 -2.41 12.53
C GLY A 129 -2.64 -2.62 13.69
N SER A 130 -3.87 -3.06 13.39
CA SER A 130 -4.88 -3.37 14.39
C SER A 130 -4.48 -4.56 15.29
N ILE A 131 -3.92 -5.63 14.72
CA ILE A 131 -3.41 -6.77 15.48
C ILE A 131 -2.22 -6.35 16.35
N GLY A 132 -1.25 -5.60 15.79
CA GLY A 132 -0.09 -5.09 16.51
C GLY A 132 -0.48 -4.23 17.71
N ASN A 133 -1.43 -3.29 17.51
CA ASN A 133 -1.98 -2.48 18.58
C ASN A 133 -2.65 -3.33 19.69
N SER A 134 -3.38 -4.35 19.29
CA SER A 134 -4.10 -5.23 20.23
C SER A 134 -3.14 -6.07 21.07
N ILE A 135 -2.05 -6.56 20.47
CA ILE A 135 -0.97 -7.24 21.20
C ILE A 135 -0.31 -6.26 22.20
N GLY A 136 -0.01 -5.01 21.78
CA GLY A 136 0.52 -3.99 22.67
C GLY A 136 -0.41 -3.68 23.86
N LYS A 137 -1.72 -3.61 23.62
CA LYS A 137 -2.73 -3.44 24.69
C LYS A 137 -2.77 -4.63 25.65
N PHE A 138 -2.75 -5.85 25.11
CA PHE A 138 -2.79 -7.09 25.92
C PHE A 138 -1.61 -7.14 26.88
N PHE A 139 -0.42 -6.75 26.43
CA PHE A 139 0.79 -6.69 27.26
C PHE A 139 0.96 -5.38 28.02
N LYS A 140 -0.08 -4.51 28.03
CA LYS A 140 -0.11 -3.23 28.78
C LYS A 140 1.08 -2.32 28.47
N PHE A 141 1.45 -2.21 27.19
CA PHE A 141 2.48 -1.28 26.75
C PHE A 141 1.98 0.17 26.86
N ASP A 142 2.90 1.09 27.09
CA ASP A 142 2.61 2.52 27.02
C ASP A 142 2.24 2.96 25.59
N GLU A 143 1.75 4.17 25.43
CA GLU A 143 1.28 4.67 24.13
C GLU A 143 2.40 4.68 23.09
N LYS A 144 3.64 5.05 23.48
CA LYS A 144 4.79 5.10 22.54
C LYS A 144 5.21 3.72 22.10
N ASP A 145 5.23 2.75 23.00
CA ASP A 145 5.54 1.36 22.70
C ASP A 145 4.45 0.73 21.80
N LYS A 146 3.17 1.11 21.99
CA LYS A 146 2.08 0.69 21.08
C LYS A 146 2.25 1.22 19.67
N HIS A 147 2.76 2.44 19.49
CA HIS A 147 3.06 2.95 18.14
C HIS A 147 4.07 2.04 17.41
N VAL A 148 5.12 1.58 18.12
CA VAL A 148 6.07 0.62 17.55
C VAL A 148 5.39 -0.72 17.21
N MET A 149 4.50 -1.21 18.08
CA MET A 149 3.75 -2.45 17.82
C MET A 149 2.82 -2.35 16.60
N ILE A 150 2.17 -1.18 16.39
CA ILE A 150 1.36 -0.91 15.19
C ILE A 150 2.26 -0.99 13.95
N MET A 151 3.42 -0.30 13.96
CA MET A 151 4.37 -0.33 12.84
C MET A 151 4.91 -1.74 12.57
N CYS A 152 5.22 -2.54 13.61
CA CYS A 152 5.60 -3.94 13.45
C CYS A 152 4.51 -4.77 12.77
N GLY A 153 3.25 -4.56 13.17
CA GLY A 153 2.11 -5.25 12.55
C GLY A 153 1.92 -4.86 11.10
N MET A 154 2.03 -3.56 10.77
CA MET A 154 1.98 -3.07 9.39
C MET A 154 3.09 -3.69 8.53
N SER A 155 4.32 -3.67 9.05
CA SER A 155 5.51 -4.22 8.40
C SER A 155 5.36 -5.73 8.13
N ALA A 156 4.92 -6.49 9.12
CA ALA A 156 4.71 -7.93 9.01
C ALA A 156 3.65 -8.27 7.95
N ALA A 157 2.49 -7.57 7.98
CA ALA A 157 1.39 -7.82 7.04
C ALA A 157 1.76 -7.48 5.60
N PHE A 158 2.43 -6.34 5.38
CA PHE A 158 2.87 -5.93 4.05
C PHE A 158 3.91 -6.93 3.50
N SER A 159 4.89 -7.31 4.32
CA SER A 159 5.94 -8.26 3.95
C SER A 159 5.38 -9.64 3.54
N ALA A 160 4.44 -10.18 4.34
CA ALA A 160 3.85 -11.48 4.06
C ALA A 160 3.01 -11.52 2.77
N LEU A 161 2.38 -10.39 2.41
CA LEU A 161 1.53 -10.30 1.22
C LEU A 161 2.27 -9.93 -0.05
N PHE A 162 3.30 -9.10 0.05
CA PHE A 162 3.99 -8.54 -1.10
C PHE A 162 5.35 -9.19 -1.36
N GLY A 163 5.86 -9.93 -0.37
CA GLY A 163 7.14 -10.63 -0.49
C GLY A 163 8.38 -9.72 -0.48
N THR A 164 8.23 -8.49 0.03
CA THR A 164 9.28 -7.47 0.06
C THR A 164 9.62 -7.05 1.49
N PRO A 165 10.38 -7.87 2.25
CA PRO A 165 10.62 -7.63 3.68
C PRO A 165 11.42 -6.36 3.98
N MET A 166 12.38 -5.97 3.15
CA MET A 166 13.15 -4.74 3.38
C MET A 166 12.28 -3.50 3.18
N ALA A 167 11.55 -3.47 2.08
CA ALA A 167 10.65 -2.37 1.78
C ALA A 167 9.51 -2.27 2.81
N ALA A 168 8.95 -3.40 3.24
CA ALA A 168 7.89 -3.46 4.25
C ALA A 168 8.32 -2.84 5.59
N ALA A 169 9.54 -3.14 6.04
CA ALA A 169 10.10 -2.60 7.27
C ALA A 169 10.22 -1.07 7.22
N ILE A 170 10.72 -0.54 6.10
CA ILE A 170 10.91 0.90 5.92
C ILE A 170 9.57 1.58 5.66
N PHE A 171 8.67 0.97 4.87
CA PHE A 171 7.36 1.55 4.54
C PHE A 171 6.53 1.87 5.77
N SER A 172 6.48 0.96 6.75
CA SER A 172 5.73 1.17 7.98
C SER A 172 6.21 2.37 8.82
N MET A 173 7.47 2.78 8.65
CA MET A 173 8.04 3.95 9.31
C MET A 173 7.97 5.23 8.46
N GLU A 174 8.15 5.08 7.14
CA GLU A 174 8.22 6.22 6.21
C GLU A 174 6.84 6.80 5.87
N MET A 175 5.81 5.94 5.75
CA MET A 175 4.48 6.38 5.37
C MET A 175 3.76 7.23 6.41
N ILE A 176 4.25 7.26 7.66
CA ILE A 176 3.61 8.00 8.75
C ILE A 176 3.86 9.49 8.60
N SER A 177 5.12 9.88 8.37
CA SER A 177 5.55 11.28 8.28
C SER A 177 6.61 11.47 7.21
N VAL A 178 6.35 12.36 6.27
CA VAL A 178 7.33 12.77 5.25
C VAL A 178 8.38 13.68 5.88
N GLY A 179 9.64 13.31 5.73
CA GLY A 179 10.80 14.07 6.24
C GLY A 179 11.29 13.66 7.63
N VAL A 180 10.59 12.77 8.34
CA VAL A 180 11.05 12.21 9.63
C VAL A 180 10.68 10.73 9.69
N MET A 181 11.65 9.88 10.03
CA MET A 181 11.47 8.45 10.26
C MET A 181 11.55 8.08 11.74
N TYR A 182 10.72 7.14 12.16
CA TYR A 182 10.77 6.57 13.52
C TYR A 182 11.83 5.47 13.63
N TYR A 183 13.13 5.85 13.63
CA TYR A 183 14.24 4.89 13.65
C TYR A 183 14.25 3.93 14.84
N MET A 184 13.57 4.28 15.95
CA MET A 184 13.40 3.37 17.08
C MET A 184 12.64 2.09 16.69
N ALA A 185 11.76 2.17 15.69
CA ALA A 185 11.00 1.03 15.19
C ALA A 185 11.77 0.19 14.15
N LEU A 186 12.97 0.60 13.72
CA LEU A 186 13.70 -0.07 12.63
C LEU A 186 13.93 -1.55 12.92
N VAL A 187 14.59 -1.85 14.04
CA VAL A 187 14.91 -3.25 14.40
C VAL A 187 13.63 -4.06 14.62
N PRO A 188 12.63 -3.58 15.38
CA PRO A 188 11.35 -4.26 15.51
C PRO A 188 10.64 -4.52 14.18
N CYS A 189 10.58 -3.55 13.27
CA CYS A 189 9.91 -3.72 11.97
C CYS A 189 10.67 -4.69 11.05
N VAL A 190 12.01 -4.65 11.03
CA VAL A 190 12.82 -5.59 10.26
C VAL A 190 12.62 -7.03 10.75
N ILE A 191 12.63 -7.25 12.06
CA ILE A 191 12.44 -8.60 12.60
C ILE A 191 11.02 -9.10 12.29
N SER A 192 9.99 -8.28 12.53
CA SER A 192 8.61 -8.69 12.28
C SER A 192 8.33 -8.95 10.80
N SER A 193 8.91 -8.15 9.88
CA SER A 193 8.78 -8.35 8.45
C SER A 193 9.44 -9.65 7.98
N LEU A 194 10.67 -9.93 8.43
CA LEU A 194 11.40 -11.15 8.06
C LEU A 194 10.72 -12.41 8.59
N VAL A 195 10.23 -12.38 9.84
CA VAL A 195 9.48 -13.49 10.42
C VAL A 195 8.19 -13.74 9.64
N ALA A 196 7.43 -12.71 9.35
CA ALA A 196 6.19 -12.82 8.60
C ALA A 196 6.42 -13.30 7.17
N HIS A 197 7.47 -12.82 6.50
CA HIS A 197 7.91 -13.30 5.20
C HIS A 197 8.27 -14.80 5.23
N GLY A 198 9.05 -15.23 6.21
CA GLY A 198 9.42 -16.64 6.38
C GLY A 198 8.20 -17.55 6.59
N ILE A 199 7.18 -17.07 7.31
CA ILE A 199 5.91 -17.79 7.47
C ILE A 199 5.18 -17.88 6.14
N ALA A 200 5.00 -16.77 5.42
CA ALA A 200 4.32 -16.77 4.13
C ALA A 200 5.03 -17.70 3.13
N ALA A 201 6.36 -17.66 3.09
CA ALA A 201 7.17 -18.55 2.25
C ALA A 201 7.00 -20.03 2.63
N SER A 202 6.87 -20.36 3.92
CA SER A 202 6.63 -21.75 4.37
C SER A 202 5.28 -22.32 3.91
N PHE A 203 4.33 -21.44 3.59
CA PHE A 203 3.05 -21.80 2.97
C PHE A 203 3.05 -21.64 1.44
N ASN A 204 4.22 -21.51 0.80
CA ASN A 204 4.35 -21.33 -0.64
C ASN A 204 3.65 -20.09 -1.19
N VAL A 205 3.54 -19.02 -0.40
CA VAL A 205 3.19 -17.71 -0.94
C VAL A 205 4.41 -17.22 -1.72
N THR A 206 4.27 -17.18 -3.06
CA THR A 206 5.35 -16.77 -3.96
C THR A 206 5.47 -15.26 -3.99
N ASN A 207 6.71 -14.78 -4.03
CA ASN A 207 6.99 -13.37 -4.22
C ASN A 207 6.74 -12.98 -5.68
N ASP A 208 6.15 -11.84 -5.89
CA ASP A 208 6.05 -11.23 -7.22
C ASP A 208 7.45 -10.69 -7.61
N PHE A 209 8.17 -11.44 -8.43
CA PHE A 209 9.46 -11.01 -8.99
C PHE A 209 9.33 -10.89 -10.49
N PHE A 210 9.65 -9.72 -11.03
CA PHE A 210 9.52 -9.41 -12.44
C PHE A 210 10.89 -9.21 -13.10
N VAL A 211 11.13 -9.94 -14.18
CA VAL A 211 12.38 -9.83 -14.93
C VAL A 211 12.29 -8.73 -15.97
N ILE A 212 13.22 -7.79 -15.93
CA ILE A 212 13.36 -6.78 -16.98
C ILE A 212 14.20 -7.37 -18.12
N ASN A 213 13.57 -7.66 -19.25
CA ASN A 213 14.20 -8.37 -20.35
C ASN A 213 15.37 -7.60 -21.00
N LYS A 214 15.36 -6.29 -21.00
CA LYS A 214 16.39 -5.46 -21.62
C LYS A 214 16.58 -4.16 -20.86
N ILE A 215 17.73 -4.03 -20.21
CA ILE A 215 18.15 -2.80 -19.55
C ILE A 215 19.21 -2.14 -20.43
N PRO A 216 18.91 -0.98 -21.09
CA PRO A 216 19.90 -0.22 -21.84
C PRO A 216 21.03 0.27 -20.92
N SER A 217 22.19 0.58 -21.49
CA SER A 217 23.27 1.24 -20.75
C SER A 217 22.83 2.61 -20.25
N PHE A 218 23.19 2.94 -19.00
CA PHE A 218 22.88 4.23 -18.42
C PHE A 218 23.77 5.31 -19.04
N GLY A 219 23.16 6.26 -19.74
CA GLY A 219 23.82 7.38 -20.41
C GLY A 219 22.93 8.62 -20.40
N ILE A 220 23.43 9.74 -20.90
CA ILE A 220 22.73 11.04 -20.87
C ILE A 220 21.33 10.93 -21.53
N ILE A 221 21.25 10.32 -22.72
CA ILE A 221 19.99 10.20 -23.46
C ILE A 221 18.98 9.33 -22.69
N SER A 222 19.43 8.20 -22.13
CA SER A 222 18.60 7.32 -21.33
C SER A 222 18.13 8.02 -20.05
N ALA A 223 19.01 8.77 -19.39
CA ALA A 223 18.68 9.56 -18.21
C ALA A 223 17.61 10.63 -18.51
N VAL A 224 17.74 11.36 -19.62
CA VAL A 224 16.74 12.36 -20.04
C VAL A 224 15.38 11.70 -20.31
N LYS A 225 15.34 10.57 -21.04
CA LYS A 225 14.11 9.84 -21.31
C LYS A 225 13.40 9.41 -20.01
N ILE A 226 14.15 8.85 -19.05
CA ILE A 226 13.61 8.42 -17.76
C ILE A 226 13.20 9.60 -16.88
N SER A 227 13.92 10.73 -16.93
CA SER A 227 13.51 11.94 -16.22
C SER A 227 12.16 12.47 -16.71
N ILE A 228 11.94 12.47 -18.05
CA ILE A 228 10.64 12.84 -18.62
C ILE A 228 9.56 11.87 -18.15
N LEU A 229 9.79 10.56 -18.18
CA LEU A 229 8.85 9.57 -17.64
C LEU A 229 8.52 9.85 -16.18
N ALA A 230 9.53 10.13 -15.35
CA ALA A 230 9.35 10.41 -13.93
C ALA A 230 8.49 11.66 -13.66
N VAL A 231 8.72 12.74 -14.44
CA VAL A 231 7.89 13.95 -14.38
C VAL A 231 6.43 13.63 -14.71
N LEU A 232 6.21 12.87 -15.78
CA LEU A 232 4.86 12.47 -16.20
C LEU A 232 4.22 11.52 -15.16
N CYS A 233 4.98 10.59 -14.59
CA CYS A 233 4.48 9.73 -13.49
C CYS A 233 4.09 10.55 -12.25
N ALA A 234 4.83 11.61 -11.93
CA ALA A 234 4.44 12.53 -10.86
C ALA A 234 3.08 13.20 -11.15
N LEU A 235 2.84 13.63 -12.38
CA LEU A 235 1.55 14.21 -12.77
C LEU A 235 0.41 13.18 -12.72
N VAL A 236 0.66 11.95 -13.19
CA VAL A 236 -0.32 10.86 -13.10
C VAL A 236 -0.59 10.46 -11.64
N SER A 237 0.42 10.51 -10.75
CA SER A 237 0.23 10.26 -9.32
C SER A 237 -0.67 11.31 -8.66
N ILE A 238 -0.48 12.59 -8.99
CA ILE A 238 -1.37 13.68 -8.55
C ILE A 238 -2.78 13.45 -9.07
N LEU A 239 -2.95 13.13 -10.36
CA LEU A 239 -4.24 12.84 -10.97
C LEU A 239 -4.95 11.70 -10.23
N PHE A 240 -4.26 10.62 -9.91
CA PHE A 240 -4.84 9.49 -9.18
C PHE A 240 -5.30 9.89 -7.77
N CYS A 241 -4.46 10.59 -7.00
CA CYS A 241 -4.83 11.08 -5.67
C CYS A 241 -6.05 12.02 -5.72
N VAL A 242 -6.04 12.99 -6.66
CA VAL A 242 -7.15 13.93 -6.85
C VAL A 242 -8.43 13.20 -7.24
N CYS A 243 -8.36 12.24 -8.17
CA CYS A 243 -9.53 11.43 -8.54
C CYS A 243 -10.10 10.66 -7.35
N LEU A 244 -9.27 9.95 -6.58
CA LEU A 244 -9.72 9.21 -5.39
C LEU A 244 -10.45 10.11 -4.40
N HIS A 245 -9.83 11.23 -4.02
CA HIS A 245 -10.39 12.14 -3.04
C HIS A 245 -11.62 12.88 -3.57
N THR A 246 -11.67 13.20 -4.87
CA THR A 246 -12.83 13.85 -5.52
C THR A 246 -14.01 12.92 -5.55
N PHE A 247 -13.83 11.67 -5.99
CA PHE A 247 -14.92 10.69 -6.03
C PHE A 247 -15.45 10.40 -4.62
N GLU A 248 -14.57 10.24 -3.62
CA GLU A 248 -14.97 10.10 -2.23
C GLU A 248 -15.81 11.32 -1.76
N GLY A 249 -15.36 12.53 -2.06
CA GLY A 249 -16.05 13.77 -1.72
C GLY A 249 -17.41 13.91 -2.42
N LEU A 250 -17.48 13.61 -3.72
CA LEU A 250 -18.73 13.65 -4.50
C LEU A 250 -19.75 12.66 -3.95
N TYR A 251 -19.35 11.42 -3.70
CA TYR A 251 -20.23 10.43 -3.10
C TYR A 251 -20.77 10.88 -1.74
N LYS A 252 -19.90 11.40 -0.85
CA LYS A 252 -20.33 11.89 0.47
C LYS A 252 -21.27 13.08 0.37
N LYS A 253 -21.05 13.97 -0.60
CA LYS A 253 -21.85 15.18 -0.81
C LYS A 253 -23.25 14.87 -1.36
N TYR A 254 -23.35 13.99 -2.37
CA TYR A 254 -24.61 13.74 -3.06
C TYR A 254 -25.37 12.53 -2.52
N ILE A 255 -24.68 11.55 -1.91
CA ILE A 255 -25.27 10.32 -1.41
C ILE A 255 -24.84 10.10 0.05
N THR A 256 -25.59 10.70 0.98
CA THR A 256 -25.30 10.62 2.43
C THR A 256 -25.54 9.23 3.00
N ASN A 257 -26.50 8.49 2.47
CA ASN A 257 -26.79 7.12 2.90
C ASN A 257 -25.70 6.17 2.40
N LYS A 258 -24.97 5.53 3.33
CA LYS A 258 -23.83 4.63 3.05
C LYS A 258 -24.24 3.42 2.19
N TYR A 259 -25.44 2.84 2.45
CA TYR A 259 -25.95 1.71 1.68
C TYR A 259 -26.24 2.09 0.23
N LEU A 260 -26.93 3.21 0.03
CA LEU A 260 -27.25 3.70 -1.31
C LEU A 260 -25.95 4.07 -2.06
N ARG A 261 -24.99 4.65 -1.36
CA ARG A 261 -23.68 5.00 -1.94
C ARG A 261 -22.93 3.77 -2.44
N ALA A 262 -22.84 2.71 -1.62
CA ALA A 262 -22.22 1.46 -2.03
C ALA A 262 -22.96 0.80 -3.19
N CYS A 263 -24.30 0.78 -3.16
CA CYS A 263 -25.12 0.28 -4.25
C CYS A 263 -24.88 1.03 -5.56
N THR A 264 -24.92 2.36 -5.55
CA THR A 264 -24.70 3.18 -6.76
C THR A 264 -23.29 3.03 -7.29
N GLY A 265 -22.26 2.96 -6.43
CA GLY A 265 -20.89 2.69 -6.83
C GLY A 265 -20.75 1.35 -7.53
N GLY A 266 -21.36 0.30 -6.99
CA GLY A 266 -21.39 -1.02 -7.62
C GLY A 266 -22.07 -1.01 -8.99
N CYS A 267 -23.21 -0.34 -9.12
CA CYS A 267 -23.89 -0.17 -10.42
C CYS A 267 -23.02 0.56 -11.44
N ILE A 268 -22.29 1.60 -11.02
CA ILE A 268 -21.38 2.34 -11.92
C ILE A 268 -20.22 1.45 -12.37
N VAL A 269 -19.62 0.67 -11.47
CA VAL A 269 -18.54 -0.29 -11.83
C VAL A 269 -19.05 -1.33 -12.82
N ILE A 270 -20.27 -1.86 -12.64
CA ILE A 270 -20.89 -2.79 -13.59
C ILE A 270 -21.05 -2.12 -14.95
N ALA A 271 -21.62 -0.91 -14.99
CA ALA A 271 -21.82 -0.17 -16.24
C ALA A 271 -20.50 0.09 -16.96
N LEU A 272 -19.45 0.51 -16.23
CA LEU A 272 -18.10 0.70 -16.78
C LEU A 272 -17.53 -0.61 -17.34
N THR A 273 -17.70 -1.72 -16.62
CA THR A 273 -17.20 -3.03 -17.07
C THR A 273 -17.90 -3.48 -18.35
N LEU A 274 -19.22 -3.27 -18.45
CA LEU A 274 -20.01 -3.58 -19.66
C LEU A 274 -19.61 -2.68 -20.85
N LEU A 275 -19.30 -1.40 -20.61
CA LEU A 275 -18.83 -0.48 -21.66
C LEU A 275 -17.45 -0.89 -22.19
N VAL A 276 -16.57 -1.37 -21.33
CA VAL A 276 -15.23 -1.86 -21.72
C VAL A 276 -15.30 -3.22 -22.41
N GLY A 277 -16.32 -4.02 -22.08
CA GLY A 277 -16.54 -5.36 -22.65
C GLY A 277 -15.75 -6.49 -22.00
N ASP A 278 -14.91 -6.19 -21.01
CA ASP A 278 -14.16 -7.20 -20.23
C ASP A 278 -13.92 -6.76 -18.76
N GLN A 279 -13.48 -7.71 -17.91
CA GLN A 279 -13.21 -7.46 -16.50
C GLN A 279 -11.71 -7.15 -16.20
N THR A 280 -10.96 -6.68 -17.18
CA THR A 280 -9.51 -6.43 -17.04
C THR A 280 -9.19 -5.42 -15.92
N TYR A 281 -10.05 -4.41 -15.73
CA TYR A 281 -9.84 -3.33 -14.75
C TYR A 281 -10.44 -3.61 -13.37
N ASN A 282 -11.16 -4.73 -13.21
CA ASN A 282 -11.68 -5.19 -11.93
C ASN A 282 -10.58 -5.86 -11.08
N GLY A 283 -10.79 -5.92 -9.76
CA GLY A 283 -9.82 -6.50 -8.82
C GLY A 283 -8.52 -5.72 -8.71
N THR A 284 -7.42 -6.40 -8.42
CA THR A 284 -6.11 -5.78 -8.14
C THR A 284 -5.47 -5.10 -9.35
N GLY A 285 -5.59 -5.68 -10.53
CA GLY A 285 -4.89 -5.25 -11.74
C GLY A 285 -3.55 -5.97 -11.99
N MET A 286 -3.23 -7.04 -11.25
CA MET A 286 -1.98 -7.80 -11.46
C MET A 286 -1.83 -8.28 -12.90
N GLY A 287 -2.88 -8.80 -13.52
CA GLY A 287 -2.83 -9.22 -14.92
C GLY A 287 -2.53 -8.11 -15.93
N ILE A 288 -2.74 -6.82 -15.56
CA ILE A 288 -2.29 -5.67 -16.37
C ILE A 288 -0.77 -5.50 -16.19
N ILE A 289 -0.26 -5.59 -14.95
CA ILE A 289 1.17 -5.48 -14.66
C ILE A 289 1.93 -6.57 -15.41
N GLU A 290 1.50 -7.82 -15.34
CA GLU A 290 2.10 -8.95 -16.04
C GLU A 290 2.18 -8.69 -17.56
N LYS A 291 1.07 -8.28 -18.19
CA LYS A 291 1.05 -7.91 -19.61
C LYS A 291 2.01 -6.78 -19.96
N CYS A 292 2.15 -5.76 -19.07
CA CYS A 292 3.08 -4.66 -19.29
C CYS A 292 4.54 -5.10 -19.19
N ILE A 293 4.85 -6.06 -18.31
CA ILE A 293 6.17 -6.71 -18.25
C ILE A 293 6.46 -7.50 -19.53
N ASP A 294 5.44 -8.12 -20.14
CA ASP A 294 5.53 -8.75 -21.46
C ASP A 294 5.47 -7.74 -22.63
N SER A 295 5.65 -6.46 -22.32
CA SER A 295 5.63 -5.36 -23.31
C SER A 295 4.29 -5.22 -24.06
N SER A 296 3.17 -5.60 -23.45
CA SER A 296 1.83 -5.47 -24.03
C SER A 296 0.96 -4.56 -23.17
N VAL A 297 0.44 -3.49 -23.74
CA VAL A 297 -0.42 -2.53 -23.02
C VAL A 297 -1.53 -1.99 -23.91
N ARG A 298 -2.73 -1.81 -23.34
CA ARG A 298 -3.78 -0.99 -23.95
C ARG A 298 -3.52 0.46 -23.57
N PRO A 299 -3.52 1.42 -24.52
CA PRO A 299 -3.20 2.83 -24.23
C PRO A 299 -4.06 3.47 -23.14
N GLU A 300 -5.34 3.08 -23.07
CA GLU A 300 -6.31 3.56 -22.11
C GLU A 300 -6.20 2.94 -20.71
N ALA A 301 -5.36 1.91 -20.53
CA ALA A 301 -5.36 1.07 -19.34
C ALA A 301 -5.13 1.87 -18.04
N PHE A 302 -4.20 2.80 -18.03
CA PHE A 302 -3.89 3.58 -16.83
C PHE A 302 -5.04 4.50 -16.42
N ILE A 303 -5.75 5.14 -17.39
CA ILE A 303 -6.90 6.02 -17.12
C ILE A 303 -8.08 5.21 -16.60
N LEU A 304 -8.39 4.10 -17.29
CA LEU A 304 -9.50 3.24 -16.87
C LEU A 304 -9.26 2.66 -15.47
N LYS A 305 -8.03 2.25 -15.15
CA LYS A 305 -7.71 1.76 -13.80
C LYS A 305 -7.89 2.85 -12.74
N ILE A 306 -7.52 4.10 -13.02
CA ILE A 306 -7.78 5.25 -12.13
C ILE A 306 -9.29 5.38 -11.87
N ILE A 307 -10.12 5.40 -12.92
CA ILE A 307 -11.56 5.59 -12.82
C ILE A 307 -12.22 4.45 -12.05
N PHE A 308 -11.95 3.19 -12.43
CA PHE A 308 -12.51 2.01 -11.76
C PHE A 308 -12.18 1.98 -10.27
N THR A 309 -10.93 2.29 -9.92
CA THR A 309 -10.49 2.30 -8.52
C THR A 309 -11.11 3.46 -7.74
N ALA A 310 -11.13 4.67 -8.31
CA ALA A 310 -11.71 5.84 -7.66
C ALA A 310 -13.23 5.68 -7.44
N VAL A 311 -13.97 5.12 -8.41
CA VAL A 311 -15.39 4.81 -8.27
C VAL A 311 -15.61 3.75 -7.18
N THR A 312 -14.84 2.66 -7.19
CA THR A 312 -14.98 1.57 -6.22
C THR A 312 -14.72 2.04 -4.79
N LEU A 313 -13.52 2.57 -4.53
CA LEU A 313 -13.11 2.96 -3.18
C LEU A 313 -13.87 4.19 -2.68
N GLY A 314 -14.13 5.18 -3.57
CA GLY A 314 -14.92 6.36 -3.23
C GLY A 314 -16.36 6.03 -2.80
N ALA A 315 -16.95 4.97 -3.33
CA ALA A 315 -18.27 4.49 -2.92
C ALA A 315 -18.29 3.80 -1.54
N GLY A 316 -17.13 3.48 -0.97
CA GLY A 316 -17.00 2.88 0.36
C GLY A 316 -16.71 1.37 0.36
N TYR A 317 -16.42 0.79 -0.79
CA TYR A 317 -15.87 -0.58 -0.85
C TYR A 317 -14.51 -0.62 -0.14
N LYS A 318 -14.17 -1.78 0.41
CA LYS A 318 -12.94 -1.96 1.19
C LYS A 318 -11.88 -2.68 0.36
N GLY A 319 -10.65 -2.21 0.50
CA GLY A 319 -9.47 -2.69 -0.21
C GLY A 319 -8.33 -1.68 -0.07
N GLY A 320 -7.27 -1.86 -0.85
CA GLY A 320 -6.11 -0.98 -0.86
C GLY A 320 -5.97 -0.18 -2.16
N GLU A 321 -5.23 0.90 -2.10
CA GLU A 321 -4.94 1.79 -3.22
C GLU A 321 -3.55 1.52 -3.84
N ILE A 322 -2.69 0.76 -3.15
CA ILE A 322 -1.26 0.57 -3.49
C ILE A 322 -1.10 -0.23 -4.79
N VAL A 323 -1.67 -1.44 -4.90
CA VAL A 323 -1.54 -2.23 -6.13
C VAL A 323 -2.19 -1.56 -7.33
N PRO A 324 -3.37 -0.94 -7.24
CA PRO A 324 -3.86 -0.09 -8.31
C PRO A 324 -2.86 0.99 -8.74
N SER A 325 -2.14 1.63 -7.82
CA SER A 325 -1.10 2.61 -8.18
C SER A 325 0.04 1.96 -8.95
N PHE A 326 0.52 0.78 -8.55
CA PHE A 326 1.50 0.03 -9.32
C PHE A 326 1.00 -0.30 -10.73
N CYS A 327 -0.25 -0.75 -10.86
CA CYS A 327 -0.87 -1.06 -12.14
C CYS A 327 -0.96 0.17 -13.07
N ILE A 328 -1.37 1.32 -12.53
CA ILE A 328 -1.43 2.58 -13.26
C ILE A 328 -0.04 2.99 -13.74
N GLY A 329 0.96 2.93 -12.87
CA GLY A 329 2.35 3.24 -13.18
C GLY A 329 2.96 2.30 -14.21
N ALA A 330 2.69 1.00 -14.08
CA ALA A 330 3.12 -0.03 -15.02
C ALA A 330 2.55 0.23 -16.43
N ALA A 331 1.23 0.43 -16.52
CA ALA A 331 0.55 0.66 -17.80
C ALA A 331 1.02 1.97 -18.46
N PHE A 332 1.14 3.04 -17.69
CA PHE A 332 1.64 4.32 -18.20
C PHE A 332 3.11 4.24 -18.63
N GLY A 333 3.97 3.60 -17.85
CA GLY A 333 5.38 3.42 -18.17
C GLY A 333 5.57 2.57 -19.43
N CYS A 334 4.84 1.45 -19.57
CA CYS A 334 4.86 0.61 -20.77
C CYS A 334 4.46 1.41 -22.02
N LEU A 335 3.34 2.14 -21.95
CA LEU A 335 2.86 3.00 -23.03
C LEU A 335 3.93 4.03 -23.44
N PHE A 336 4.52 4.72 -22.47
CA PHE A 336 5.59 5.70 -22.72
C PHE A 336 6.80 5.04 -23.40
N GLY A 337 7.22 3.85 -22.95
CA GLY A 337 8.32 3.09 -23.57
C GLY A 337 8.10 2.80 -25.05
N HIS A 338 6.89 2.42 -25.41
CA HIS A 338 6.49 2.22 -26.81
C HIS A 338 6.52 3.51 -27.62
N MET A 339 5.97 4.60 -27.06
CA MET A 339 5.89 5.90 -27.76
C MET A 339 7.26 6.49 -28.10
N ILE A 340 8.25 6.33 -27.23
CA ILE A 340 9.59 6.92 -27.41
C ILE A 340 10.63 5.92 -27.94
N GLY A 341 10.24 4.70 -28.27
CA GLY A 341 11.16 3.64 -28.72
C GLY A 341 12.26 3.34 -27.70
N PHE A 342 11.90 3.25 -26.41
CA PHE A 342 12.80 2.87 -25.32
C PHE A 342 12.29 1.55 -24.70
N SER A 343 13.11 0.85 -23.87
CA SER A 343 12.72 -0.45 -23.31
C SER A 343 11.37 -0.37 -22.57
N PRO A 344 10.28 -0.97 -23.10
CA PRO A 344 8.96 -0.89 -22.46
C PRO A 344 8.95 -1.57 -21.10
N THR A 345 9.69 -2.68 -20.91
CA THR A 345 9.76 -3.41 -19.63
C THR A 345 10.48 -2.59 -18.57
N LEU A 346 11.57 -1.89 -18.91
CA LEU A 346 12.23 -0.95 -17.98
C LEU A 346 11.30 0.23 -17.66
N CYS A 347 10.65 0.81 -18.66
CA CYS A 347 9.70 1.90 -18.44
C CYS A 347 8.51 1.47 -17.58
N THR A 348 8.05 0.22 -17.70
CA THR A 348 7.03 -0.39 -16.83
C THR A 348 7.49 -0.39 -15.37
N ALA A 349 8.68 -0.93 -15.10
CA ALA A 349 9.25 -1.01 -13.75
C ALA A 349 9.48 0.38 -13.14
N VAL A 350 10.06 1.29 -13.92
CA VAL A 350 10.26 2.70 -13.51
C VAL A 350 8.93 3.42 -13.27
N GLY A 351 7.95 3.25 -14.16
CA GLY A 351 6.63 3.85 -14.01
C GLY A 351 5.91 3.36 -12.75
N MET A 352 5.97 2.06 -12.48
CA MET A 352 5.40 1.41 -11.32
C MET A 352 5.96 2.00 -10.01
N THR A 353 7.29 2.05 -9.88
CA THR A 353 7.96 2.52 -8.65
C THR A 353 7.89 4.03 -8.47
N SER A 354 7.97 4.80 -9.58
CA SER A 354 7.86 6.26 -9.55
C SER A 354 6.45 6.71 -9.17
N LEU A 355 5.42 6.07 -9.72
CA LEU A 355 4.03 6.41 -9.38
C LEU A 355 3.73 6.05 -7.93
N PHE A 356 4.16 4.88 -7.47
CA PHE A 356 4.04 4.51 -6.06
C PHE A 356 4.71 5.55 -5.14
N CYS A 357 5.92 6.00 -5.48
CA CYS A 357 6.60 7.06 -4.74
C CYS A 357 5.77 8.35 -4.70
N GLY A 358 5.22 8.76 -5.85
CA GLY A 358 4.42 9.98 -5.95
C GLY A 358 3.15 9.96 -5.13
N VAL A 359 2.46 8.80 -5.03
CA VAL A 359 1.20 8.69 -4.28
C VAL A 359 1.40 8.43 -2.78
N THR A 360 2.50 7.79 -2.38
CA THR A 360 2.77 7.44 -0.97
C THR A 360 3.70 8.40 -0.26
N ASN A 361 4.46 9.21 -1.01
CA ASN A 361 5.54 10.07 -0.50
C ASN A 361 6.65 9.30 0.22
N CYS A 362 6.93 8.06 -0.19
CA CYS A 362 7.89 7.15 0.43
C CYS A 362 9.05 6.82 -0.53
N PRO A 363 10.04 7.70 -0.73
CA PRO A 363 11.10 7.50 -1.71
C PRO A 363 12.05 6.34 -1.36
N ILE A 364 12.41 6.14 -0.09
CA ILE A 364 13.31 5.06 0.31
C ILE A 364 12.62 3.72 0.13
N THR A 365 11.38 3.60 0.56
CA THR A 365 10.55 2.42 0.34
C THR A 365 10.42 2.09 -1.15
N SER A 366 10.16 3.10 -1.99
CA SER A 366 10.00 2.91 -3.44
C SER A 366 11.27 2.36 -4.09
N LEU A 367 12.44 2.83 -3.63
CA LEU A 367 13.73 2.32 -4.08
C LEU A 367 13.96 0.86 -3.63
N LEU A 368 13.64 0.54 -2.39
CA LEU A 368 13.77 -0.83 -1.89
C LEU A 368 12.78 -1.80 -2.60
N ILE A 369 11.54 -1.37 -2.83
CA ILE A 369 10.57 -2.14 -3.63
C ILE A 369 11.11 -2.39 -5.03
N SER A 370 11.75 -1.39 -5.67
CA SER A 370 12.32 -1.59 -7.00
C SER A 370 13.39 -2.68 -7.03
N PHE A 371 14.20 -2.77 -5.99
CA PHE A 371 15.24 -3.81 -5.88
C PHE A 371 14.66 -5.18 -5.58
N GLU A 372 13.68 -5.27 -4.69
CA GLU A 372 13.06 -6.54 -4.31
C GLU A 372 12.17 -7.11 -5.43
N LEU A 373 11.54 -6.27 -6.27
CA LEU A 373 10.69 -6.72 -7.37
C LEU A 373 11.41 -6.91 -8.70
N PHE A 374 12.45 -6.10 -8.99
CA PHE A 374 13.08 -6.05 -10.32
C PHE A 374 14.58 -6.31 -10.30
N GLY A 375 15.19 -6.48 -9.13
CA GLY A 375 16.64 -6.61 -8.98
C GLY A 375 17.39 -5.28 -9.06
N TYR A 376 18.72 -5.36 -9.00
CA TYR A 376 19.59 -4.20 -8.87
C TYR A 376 20.05 -3.60 -10.21
N ASP A 377 19.91 -4.30 -11.32
CA ASP A 377 20.49 -3.90 -12.61
C ASP A 377 19.92 -2.57 -13.13
N GLY A 378 18.67 -2.25 -12.78
CA GLY A 378 18.01 -0.98 -13.11
C GLY A 378 18.26 0.17 -12.12
N MET A 379 19.12 -0.01 -11.11
CA MET A 379 19.30 0.92 -9.98
C MET A 379 19.44 2.40 -10.37
N PRO A 380 20.29 2.80 -11.34
CA PRO A 380 20.44 4.23 -11.68
C PRO A 380 19.13 4.84 -12.21
N TYR A 381 18.33 4.05 -12.93
CA TYR A 381 17.05 4.49 -13.48
C TYR A 381 15.99 4.66 -12.37
N PHE A 382 15.93 3.71 -11.42
CA PHE A 382 15.04 3.80 -10.29
C PHE A 382 15.37 4.98 -9.38
N LEU A 383 16.66 5.16 -9.04
CA LEU A 383 17.09 6.26 -8.20
C LEU A 383 16.72 7.62 -8.80
N LEU A 384 17.04 7.82 -10.08
CA LEU A 384 16.75 9.06 -10.79
C LEU A 384 15.25 9.34 -10.86
N SER A 385 14.47 8.34 -11.24
CA SER A 385 13.02 8.50 -11.45
C SER A 385 12.26 8.72 -10.15
N ILE A 386 12.62 8.00 -9.09
CA ILE A 386 12.02 8.16 -7.76
C ILE A 386 12.31 9.55 -7.19
N ALA A 387 13.55 10.05 -7.34
CA ALA A 387 13.92 11.39 -6.88
C ALA A 387 13.07 12.49 -7.55
N PHE A 388 12.90 12.44 -8.88
CA PHE A 388 12.04 13.38 -9.59
C PHE A 388 10.57 13.24 -9.21
N SER A 389 10.07 12.00 -9.16
CA SER A 389 8.66 11.76 -8.80
C SER A 389 8.34 12.23 -7.39
N TYR A 390 9.21 11.96 -6.40
CA TYR A 390 9.07 12.45 -5.03
C TYR A 390 8.97 13.96 -4.96
N MET A 391 9.88 14.66 -5.63
CA MET A 391 9.91 16.12 -5.62
C MET A 391 8.66 16.70 -6.29
N LEU A 392 8.31 16.22 -7.50
CA LEU A 392 7.29 16.82 -8.35
C LEU A 392 5.85 16.39 -8.02
N SER A 393 5.64 15.32 -7.26
CA SER A 393 4.32 14.97 -6.73
C SER A 393 3.78 15.97 -5.69
N GLY A 394 4.60 16.91 -5.29
CA GLY A 394 4.21 17.97 -4.35
C GLY A 394 3.74 17.40 -3.01
N TYR A 395 2.62 17.91 -2.52
CA TYR A 395 2.03 17.54 -1.23
C TYR A 395 0.78 16.68 -1.38
N PHE A 396 0.57 16.11 -2.57
CA PHE A 396 -0.51 15.14 -2.81
C PHE A 396 -0.12 13.76 -2.27
N GLY A 397 -1.12 13.00 -1.83
CA GLY A 397 -0.90 11.64 -1.33
C GLY A 397 -2.21 10.86 -1.16
N LEU A 398 -2.10 9.55 -1.03
CA LEU A 398 -3.25 8.66 -0.79
C LEU A 398 -3.86 8.85 0.60
N TYR A 399 -3.03 9.18 1.59
CA TYR A 399 -3.39 9.14 3.01
C TYR A 399 -3.45 10.54 3.61
N LYS A 400 -4.65 11.08 3.79
CA LYS A 400 -4.88 12.42 4.39
C LYS A 400 -4.30 12.58 5.80
N SER A 401 -4.15 11.48 6.54
CA SER A 401 -3.53 11.48 7.87
C SER A 401 -2.01 11.51 7.86
N GLN A 402 -1.37 11.30 6.68
CA GLN A 402 0.07 11.43 6.53
C GLN A 402 0.48 12.91 6.72
N LYS A 403 1.48 13.15 7.56
CA LYS A 403 1.99 14.50 7.79
C LYS A 403 3.25 14.76 7.00
N ILE A 404 3.34 15.94 6.42
CA ILE A 404 4.54 16.46 5.77
C ILE A 404 5.17 17.45 6.74
N LEU A 405 6.26 17.03 7.39
CA LEU A 405 6.91 17.83 8.42
C LEU A 405 7.87 18.85 7.82
N TYR A 406 8.61 18.47 6.78
CA TYR A 406 9.53 19.35 6.07
C TYR A 406 9.11 19.52 4.62
N SER A 407 9.32 20.71 4.09
CA SER A 407 9.02 21.00 2.69
C SER A 407 9.91 20.17 1.76
N LYS A 408 9.32 19.64 0.67
CA LYS A 408 10.08 18.96 -0.40
C LYS A 408 10.91 19.92 -1.27
N TYR A 409 10.65 21.23 -1.18
CA TYR A 409 11.25 22.26 -2.04
C TYR A 409 12.15 23.23 -1.30
N LYS A 410 11.97 23.40 0.01
CA LYS A 410 12.69 24.39 0.83
C LYS A 410 13.06 23.77 2.16
N THR A 411 14.09 24.28 2.80
CA THR A 411 14.56 23.82 4.13
C THR A 411 13.68 24.30 5.28
N ASN A 412 12.34 24.33 5.09
CA ASN A 412 11.38 24.83 6.05
C ASN A 412 10.58 23.70 6.69
N TYR A 413 10.37 23.79 8.00
CA TYR A 413 9.37 23.00 8.72
C TYR A 413 7.98 23.54 8.43
N ILE A 414 7.06 22.67 7.95
CA ILE A 414 5.72 23.11 7.52
C ILE A 414 4.57 22.42 8.25
N ASN A 415 4.74 21.19 8.72
CA ASN A 415 3.75 20.40 9.47
C ASN A 415 2.33 20.49 8.88
N LYS A 416 2.17 20.04 7.65
CA LYS A 416 0.88 19.99 6.94
C LYS A 416 0.47 18.55 6.71
N SER A 417 -0.83 18.28 6.60
CA SER A 417 -1.34 17.03 6.08
C SER A 417 -1.23 16.99 4.54
N THR A 418 -1.19 15.80 3.96
CA THR A 418 -1.29 15.61 2.50
C THR A 418 -2.66 16.05 1.99
N HIS A 419 -2.69 16.46 0.72
CA HIS A 419 -3.92 16.88 0.02
C HIS A 419 -4.58 15.70 -0.67
#